data_2ca48857c746a2ea1da2ccdd7c9432f3
#
_entry.id   2ca48857c746a2ea1da2ccdd7c9432f3
#
_cell.length_a   1.000
_cell.length_b   1.000
_cell.length_c   1.000
_cell.angle_alpha   90.00
_cell.angle_beta   90.00
_cell.angle_gamma   90.00
#
_symmetry.space_group_name_H-M   'P 1'
#
loop_
_entity.id
_entity.type
_entity.pdbx_description
1 polymer ?
#
loop_
_entity_poly.entity_id
_entity_poly.type
_entity_poly.pdbx_seq_one_letter_code
_entity_poly.pdbx_strand_id
1 'polypeptide(L)'
;MYTTHMDVKIEESWKRRLAEEFEKPYFKELSGFVHKEYQGEAVYPPPKYIFRAFDLCPFDQTQVVILGQDPYHGPKQANGLCFAVEETLPLPPSLQNIFKEIESDLGKPLVHTTGDLSR
;
A
#
# COMPACT_ATOMS: atom_id res chain seq x y z
N MET A 1 -24.59 -2.49 -25.74
CA MET A 1 -24.34 -2.54 -24.29
C MET A 1 -22.87 -2.15 -24.06
N TYR A 2 -22.66 -0.95 -23.58
CA TYR A 2 -21.29 -0.48 -23.31
C TYR A 2 -20.84 -1.10 -21.98
N THR A 3 -20.00 -2.13 -22.06
CA THR A 3 -19.22 -2.58 -20.91
C THR A 3 -18.15 -1.51 -20.65
N THR A 4 -18.42 -0.60 -19.74
CA THR A 4 -17.39 0.29 -19.23
C THR A 4 -16.41 -0.56 -18.43
N HIS A 5 -15.34 -0.98 -19.06
CA HIS A 5 -14.23 -1.59 -18.34
C HIS A 5 -13.68 -0.57 -17.36
N MET A 6 -13.56 -0.98 -16.10
CA MET A 6 -13.01 -0.10 -15.07
C MET A 6 -11.52 0.09 -15.35
N ASP A 7 -11.12 1.34 -15.63
CA ASP A 7 -9.71 1.68 -15.85
C ASP A 7 -9.01 1.90 -14.51
N VAL A 8 -8.48 0.84 -13.94
CA VAL A 8 -7.69 0.88 -12.72
C VAL A 8 -6.25 1.24 -13.05
N LYS A 9 -5.77 2.33 -12.48
CA LYS A 9 -4.38 2.79 -12.66
C LYS A 9 -3.46 2.06 -11.71
N ILE A 10 -2.94 0.95 -12.16
CA ILE A 10 -2.02 0.08 -11.44
C ILE A 10 -0.92 -0.37 -12.41
N GLU A 11 0.24 -0.72 -11.89
CA GLU A 11 1.37 -1.19 -12.69
C GLU A 11 0.96 -2.34 -13.63
N GLU A 12 1.46 -2.36 -14.85
CA GLU A 12 0.95 -3.16 -15.95
C GLU A 12 1.01 -4.68 -15.72
N SER A 13 2.06 -5.18 -15.09
CA SER A 13 2.20 -6.63 -14.83
C SER A 13 1.14 -7.13 -13.82
N TRP A 14 0.80 -6.30 -12.85
CA TRP A 14 -0.30 -6.54 -11.91
C TRP A 14 -1.66 -6.36 -12.59
N LYS A 15 -1.81 -5.32 -13.39
CA LYS A 15 -3.07 -5.04 -14.10
C LYS A 15 -3.52 -6.23 -14.94
N ARG A 16 -2.62 -6.84 -15.68
CA ARG A 16 -2.92 -8.03 -16.50
C ARG A 16 -3.37 -9.21 -15.65
N ARG A 17 -2.75 -9.42 -14.50
CA ARG A 17 -3.07 -10.53 -13.59
C ARG A 17 -4.39 -10.33 -12.85
N LEU A 18 -4.75 -9.09 -12.57
CA LEU A 18 -5.93 -8.73 -11.76
C LEU A 18 -7.12 -8.24 -12.60
N ALA A 19 -6.99 -8.21 -13.93
CA ALA A 19 -8.01 -7.66 -14.80
C ALA A 19 -9.41 -8.26 -14.56
N GLU A 20 -9.51 -9.56 -14.38
CA GLU A 20 -10.78 -10.25 -14.11
C GLU A 20 -11.37 -9.85 -12.75
N GLU A 21 -10.52 -9.62 -11.74
CA GLU A 21 -10.96 -9.18 -10.42
C GLU A 21 -11.61 -7.80 -10.47
N PHE A 22 -11.07 -6.89 -11.27
CA PHE A 22 -11.60 -5.53 -11.43
C PHE A 22 -12.99 -5.47 -12.07
N GLU A 23 -13.39 -6.53 -12.79
CA GLU A 23 -14.71 -6.63 -13.41
C GLU A 23 -15.76 -7.26 -12.49
N LYS A 24 -15.37 -7.85 -11.38
CA LYS A 24 -16.29 -8.49 -10.44
C LYS A 24 -17.16 -7.50 -9.68
N PRO A 25 -18.42 -7.86 -9.34
CA PRO A 25 -19.32 -6.98 -8.63
C PRO A 25 -18.76 -6.41 -7.33
N TYR A 26 -18.07 -7.22 -6.52
CA TYR A 26 -17.49 -6.75 -5.25
C TYR A 26 -16.51 -5.61 -5.45
N PHE A 27 -15.71 -5.66 -6.52
CA PHE A 27 -14.71 -4.62 -6.79
C PHE A 27 -15.39 -3.32 -7.23
N LYS A 28 -16.45 -3.40 -8.01
CA LYS A 28 -17.24 -2.23 -8.45
C LYS A 28 -17.93 -1.57 -7.26
N GLU A 29 -18.50 -2.35 -6.36
CA GLU A 29 -19.12 -1.86 -5.13
C GLU A 29 -18.10 -1.18 -4.22
N LEU A 30 -16.94 -1.85 -3.99
CA LEU A 30 -15.84 -1.31 -3.21
C LEU A 30 -15.30 -0.01 -3.80
N SER A 31 -15.09 0.03 -5.10
CA SER A 31 -14.61 1.22 -5.80
C SER A 31 -15.57 2.40 -5.66
N GLY A 32 -16.87 2.15 -5.79
CA GLY A 32 -17.90 3.17 -5.57
C GLY A 32 -17.93 3.69 -4.14
N PHE A 33 -17.83 2.80 -3.17
CA PHE A 33 -17.73 3.14 -1.75
C PHE A 33 -16.51 4.00 -1.46
N VAL A 34 -15.33 3.58 -1.89
CA VAL A 34 -14.08 4.31 -1.66
C VAL A 34 -14.11 5.69 -2.31
N HIS A 35 -14.59 5.77 -3.55
CA HIS A 35 -14.74 7.06 -4.25
C HIS A 35 -15.61 8.04 -3.47
N LYS A 36 -16.72 7.57 -2.92
CA LYS A 36 -17.62 8.36 -2.10
C LYS A 36 -16.96 8.85 -0.80
N GLU A 37 -16.21 7.96 -0.13
CA GLU A 37 -15.50 8.31 1.10
C GLU A 37 -14.45 9.40 0.86
N TYR A 38 -13.71 9.35 -0.25
CA TYR A 38 -12.74 10.41 -0.60
C TYR A 38 -13.39 11.76 -0.90
N GLN A 39 -14.68 11.81 -1.23
CA GLN A 39 -15.40 13.07 -1.43
C GLN A 39 -15.85 13.72 -0.11
N GLY A 40 -15.87 12.96 0.97
CA GLY A 40 -16.32 13.41 2.29
C GLY A 40 -15.18 13.85 3.20
N GLU A 41 -14.93 13.07 4.23
CA GLU A 41 -13.90 13.35 5.22
C GLU A 41 -12.50 12.99 4.72
N ALA A 42 -11.47 13.37 5.51
CA ALA A 42 -10.10 13.00 5.21
C ALA A 42 -9.90 11.48 5.24
N VAL A 43 -9.41 10.90 4.14
CA VAL A 43 -9.12 9.48 3.99
C VAL A 43 -7.63 9.29 3.66
N TYR A 44 -7.00 8.31 4.26
CA TYR A 44 -5.59 7.99 4.06
C TYR A 44 -5.40 6.56 3.55
N PRO A 45 -4.43 6.31 2.68
CA PRO A 45 -3.52 7.24 2.03
C PRO A 45 -4.22 8.11 0.97
N PRO A 46 -3.57 9.16 0.43
CA PRO A 46 -4.10 9.89 -0.72
C PRO A 46 -4.38 8.95 -1.90
N PRO A 47 -5.39 9.24 -2.76
CA PRO A 47 -5.79 8.33 -3.85
C PRO A 47 -4.63 7.85 -4.73
N LYS A 48 -3.65 8.71 -5.00
CA LYS A 48 -2.46 8.38 -5.79
C LYS A 48 -1.58 7.28 -5.20
N TYR A 49 -1.76 6.95 -3.92
CA TYR A 49 -0.95 5.95 -3.21
C TYR A 49 -1.68 4.64 -2.93
N ILE A 50 -2.95 4.50 -3.31
CA ILE A 50 -3.71 3.27 -3.05
C ILE A 50 -2.99 2.03 -3.60
N PHE A 51 -2.45 2.11 -4.80
CA PHE A 51 -1.75 0.99 -5.46
C PHE A 51 -0.23 1.13 -5.46
N ARG A 52 0.33 1.98 -4.60
CA ARG A 52 1.76 2.26 -4.60
C ARG A 52 2.63 1.01 -4.40
N ALA A 53 2.22 0.08 -3.56
CA ALA A 53 2.96 -1.16 -3.35
C ALA A 53 3.10 -1.97 -4.66
N PHE A 54 2.06 -2.00 -5.46
CA PHE A 54 2.07 -2.67 -6.76
C PHE A 54 2.94 -1.91 -7.78
N ASP A 55 2.86 -0.58 -7.77
CA ASP A 55 3.64 0.26 -8.71
C ASP A 55 5.14 0.18 -8.46
N LEU A 56 5.56 0.02 -7.20
CA LEU A 56 6.97 -0.07 -6.82
C LEU A 56 7.56 -1.49 -6.95
N CYS A 57 6.73 -2.52 -6.97
CA CYS A 57 7.19 -3.90 -7.07
C CYS A 57 6.35 -4.67 -8.10
N PRO A 58 6.80 -4.75 -9.36
CA PRO A 58 6.12 -5.51 -10.39
C PRO A 58 5.88 -6.96 -9.99
N PHE A 59 4.86 -7.59 -10.58
CA PHE A 59 4.46 -8.95 -10.24
C PHE A 59 5.62 -9.95 -10.29
N ASP A 60 6.40 -9.91 -11.37
CA ASP A 60 7.49 -10.86 -11.59
C ASP A 60 8.69 -10.67 -10.64
N GLN A 61 8.75 -9.54 -9.94
CA GLN A 61 9.78 -9.24 -8.94
C GLN A 61 9.31 -9.48 -7.51
N THR A 62 8.02 -9.75 -7.31
CA THR A 62 7.43 -9.94 -6.00
C THR A 62 7.77 -11.33 -5.46
N GLN A 63 8.44 -11.40 -4.32
CA GLN A 63 8.77 -12.64 -3.62
C GLN A 63 7.93 -12.85 -2.37
N VAL A 64 7.59 -11.76 -1.68
CA VAL A 64 6.82 -11.78 -0.44
C VAL A 64 5.77 -10.67 -0.50
N VAL A 65 4.56 -10.98 -0.05
CA VAL A 65 3.48 -10.01 0.13
C VAL A 65 3.20 -9.87 1.62
N ILE A 66 3.29 -8.63 2.11
CA ILE A 66 2.91 -8.30 3.49
C ILE A 66 1.54 -7.64 3.49
N LEU A 67 0.58 -8.27 4.15
CA LEU A 67 -0.77 -7.76 4.29
C LEU A 67 -0.95 -7.21 5.71
N GLY A 68 -1.09 -5.89 5.82
CA GLY A 68 -1.37 -5.22 7.08
C GLY A 68 -2.85 -5.20 7.42
N GLN A 69 -3.19 -4.66 8.59
CA GLN A 69 -4.56 -4.55 9.05
C GLN A 69 -5.28 -3.38 8.37
N ASP A 70 -4.80 -2.16 8.58
CA ASP A 70 -5.35 -0.92 8.06
C ASP A 70 -4.25 0.14 7.94
N PRO A 71 -4.46 1.16 7.09
CA PRO A 71 -3.51 2.27 6.97
C PRO A 71 -3.40 3.07 8.26
N TYR A 72 -2.26 3.74 8.46
CA TYR A 72 -2.13 4.72 9.52
C TYR A 72 -3.18 5.84 9.39
N HIS A 73 -3.70 6.30 10.51
CA HIS A 73 -4.76 7.32 10.55
C HIS A 73 -4.28 8.73 10.86
N GLY A 74 -3.00 8.92 11.12
CA GLY A 74 -2.42 10.24 11.32
C GLY A 74 -2.18 10.98 10.01
N PRO A 75 -2.21 12.34 10.02
CA PRO A 75 -1.92 13.11 8.83
C PRO A 75 -0.56 12.76 8.23
N LYS A 76 -0.50 12.56 6.92
CA LYS A 76 0.73 12.27 6.16
C LYS A 76 1.44 10.96 6.52
N GLN A 77 0.86 10.11 7.36
CA GLN A 77 1.49 8.84 7.74
C GLN A 77 1.32 7.76 6.68
N ALA A 78 0.07 7.42 6.30
CA ALA A 78 -0.19 6.40 5.31
C ALA A 78 0.31 6.82 3.92
N ASN A 79 1.14 5.98 3.31
CA ASN A 79 1.77 6.27 2.03
C ASN A 79 1.66 5.12 1.01
N GLY A 80 0.74 4.19 1.24
CA GLY A 80 0.48 3.06 0.34
C GLY A 80 1.37 1.84 0.55
N LEU A 81 2.34 1.91 1.47
CA LEU A 81 3.20 0.80 1.82
C LEU A 81 2.97 0.38 3.27
N CYS A 82 2.79 -0.92 3.49
CA CYS A 82 2.54 -1.49 4.81
C CYS A 82 3.65 -1.12 5.79
N PHE A 83 3.30 -0.59 6.96
CA PHE A 83 4.18 -0.13 8.04
C PHE A 83 5.06 1.08 7.72
N ALA A 84 5.19 1.48 6.46
CA ALA A 84 6.06 2.57 6.04
C ALA A 84 5.47 3.95 6.35
N VAL A 85 6.38 4.89 6.55
CA VAL A 85 6.10 6.34 6.56
C VAL A 85 7.19 7.05 5.77
N GLU A 86 6.99 8.32 5.46
CA GLU A 86 8.06 9.10 4.83
C GLU A 86 9.28 9.23 5.74
N GLU A 87 10.45 9.33 5.13
CA GLU A 87 11.75 9.38 5.82
C GLU A 87 11.84 10.47 6.89
N THR A 88 11.15 11.58 6.69
CA THR A 88 11.15 12.73 7.60
C THR A 88 10.23 12.56 8.82
N LEU A 89 9.38 11.55 8.83
CA LEU A 89 8.44 11.32 9.93
C LEU A 89 9.05 10.40 10.99
N PRO A 90 8.61 10.57 12.26
CA PRO A 90 9.00 9.64 13.32
C PRO A 90 8.59 8.21 13.00
N LEU A 91 9.41 7.24 13.39
CA LEU A 91 9.09 5.81 13.21
C LEU A 91 7.86 5.43 14.04
N PRO A 92 6.82 4.87 13.41
CA PRO A 92 5.68 4.33 14.15
C PRO A 92 6.11 3.18 15.09
N PRO A 93 5.42 2.99 16.23
CA PRO A 93 5.78 1.94 17.18
C PRO A 93 5.84 0.54 16.59
N SER A 94 4.92 0.20 15.69
CA SER A 94 4.92 -1.10 15.00
C SER A 94 6.18 -1.32 14.18
N LEU A 95 6.61 -0.30 13.45
CA LEU A 95 7.82 -0.37 12.64
C LEU A 95 9.08 -0.45 13.51
N GLN A 96 9.12 0.28 14.62
CA GLN A 96 10.20 0.16 15.60
C GLN A 96 10.35 -1.28 16.11
N ASN A 97 9.23 -1.94 16.40
CA ASN A 97 9.23 -3.32 16.85
C ASN A 97 9.72 -4.28 15.77
N ILE A 98 9.33 -4.05 14.51
CA ILE A 98 9.83 -4.83 13.37
C ILE A 98 11.34 -4.70 13.25
N PHE A 99 11.88 -3.50 13.34
CA PHE A 99 13.33 -3.28 13.28
C PHE A 99 14.07 -3.97 14.43
N LYS A 100 13.55 -3.89 15.66
CA LYS A 100 14.12 -4.60 16.81
C LYS A 100 14.16 -6.10 16.58
N GLU A 101 13.10 -6.68 16.05
CA GLU A 101 13.04 -8.12 15.78
C GLU A 101 14.03 -8.53 14.70
N ILE A 102 14.17 -7.76 13.63
CA ILE A 102 15.16 -8.02 12.58
C ILE A 102 16.57 -7.98 13.14
N GLU A 103 16.90 -6.96 13.95
CA GLU A 103 18.20 -6.85 14.58
C GLU A 103 18.50 -8.04 15.51
N SER A 104 17.52 -8.46 16.29
CA SER A 104 17.62 -9.61 17.18
C SER A 104 17.84 -10.91 16.41
N ASP A 105 17.08 -11.11 15.34
CA ASP A 105 17.16 -12.32 14.52
C ASP A 105 18.50 -12.42 13.77
N LEU A 106 18.96 -11.31 13.20
CA LEU A 106 20.23 -11.27 12.45
C LEU A 106 21.46 -11.12 13.34
N GLY A 107 21.29 -10.77 14.61
CA GLY A 107 22.41 -10.57 15.56
C GLY A 107 23.30 -9.38 15.23
N LYS A 108 22.76 -8.37 14.52
CA LYS A 108 23.51 -7.16 14.14
C LYS A 108 22.58 -5.96 13.97
N PRO A 109 23.08 -4.72 14.17
CA PRO A 109 22.29 -3.52 13.94
C PRO A 109 21.90 -3.35 12.47
N LEU A 110 20.72 -2.76 12.23
CA LEU A 110 20.32 -2.33 10.90
C LEU A 110 21.08 -1.08 10.47
N VAL A 111 21.47 -1.03 9.19
CA VAL A 111 22.20 0.10 8.62
C VAL A 111 21.26 1.28 8.32
N HIS A 112 20.03 0.98 7.90
CA HIS A 112 19.02 1.96 7.58
C HIS A 112 17.79 1.76 8.46
N THR A 113 17.42 2.81 9.21
CA THR A 113 16.33 2.79 10.19
C THR A 113 15.35 3.94 9.96
N THR A 114 15.18 4.38 8.71
CA THR A 114 14.14 5.35 8.37
C THR A 114 12.81 4.64 8.12
N GLY A 115 11.71 5.39 8.15
CA GLY A 115 10.38 4.86 7.85
C GLY A 115 10.11 4.63 6.37
N ASP A 116 11.02 5.03 5.48
CA ASP A 116 10.89 4.80 4.05
C ASP A 116 11.30 3.35 3.71
N LEU A 117 10.29 2.53 3.39
CA LEU A 117 10.48 1.12 3.03
C LEU A 117 10.40 0.88 1.50
N SER A 118 10.49 1.94 0.70
CA SER A 118 10.41 1.85 -0.76
C SER A 118 11.72 1.44 -1.44
N ARG A 119 12.80 1.26 -0.69
CA ARG A 119 14.16 0.98 -1.20
C ARG A 119 14.61 -0.43 -0.88
#